data_fb0ce4b1336624f61fbebcb5cf0c8a7f
#
_entry.id   fb0ce4b1336624f61fbebcb5cf0c8a7f
#
_cell.length_a   1.000
_cell.length_b   1.000
_cell.length_c   1.000
_cell.angle_alpha   90.00
_cell.angle_beta   90.00
_cell.angle_gamma   90.00
#
_symmetry.space_group_name_H-M   'P 1'
#
loop_
_entity.id
_entity.type
_entity.pdbx_description
1 polymer ?
#
loop_
_entity_poly.entity_id
_entity_poly.type
_entity_poly.pdbx_seq_one_letter_code
_entity_poly.pdbx_strand_id
1 'polypeptide(L)'
;MKTYGHNAENIYNMDKKILAILEKEQNRQTDTVELIASENFASQEVMDLCGSVFTNKYAEGYPGKRYYNGCDHMDEIEDLAISRAKSLFGCKYANVQPHSGANANTAVYQAFLKPGDVLLGMDLASGGHLSHGSPPNISGKIYHS
;
A
#
# COMPACT_ATOMS: atom_id res chain seq x y z
N MET A 1 26.71 8.71 2.50
CA MET A 1 25.52 9.52 2.23
C MET A 1 24.90 9.00 0.94
N LYS A 2 23.89 8.10 1.02
CA LYS A 2 23.22 7.60 -0.19
C LYS A 2 22.16 8.63 -0.57
N THR A 3 22.38 9.30 -1.68
CA THR A 3 21.42 10.24 -2.27
C THR A 3 20.20 9.47 -2.75
N TYR A 4 19.03 9.85 -2.28
CA TYR A 4 17.75 9.35 -2.80
C TYR A 4 17.69 9.62 -4.31
N GLY A 5 17.49 8.58 -5.11
CA GLY A 5 17.72 8.53 -6.54
C GLY A 5 16.66 9.18 -7.42
N HIS A 6 16.27 10.39 -7.13
CA HIS A 6 15.71 11.28 -8.14
C HIS A 6 16.64 12.46 -8.28
N ASN A 7 17.09 12.74 -9.51
CA ASN A 7 17.98 13.81 -9.93
C ASN A 7 18.24 14.83 -8.82
N ALA A 8 19.46 14.91 -8.33
CA ALA A 8 19.85 15.86 -7.29
C ALA A 8 19.32 17.29 -7.55
N GLU A 9 19.12 17.65 -8.81
CA GLU A 9 18.52 18.91 -9.24
C GLU A 9 17.06 19.10 -8.77
N ASN A 10 16.26 18.04 -8.65
CA ASN A 10 14.86 18.17 -8.20
C ASN A 10 14.73 18.38 -6.69
N ILE A 11 15.69 17.92 -5.89
CA ILE A 11 15.70 18.16 -4.45
C ILE A 11 15.97 19.64 -4.15
N TYR A 12 16.77 20.33 -4.96
CA TYR A 12 17.09 21.75 -4.77
C TYR A 12 15.90 22.70 -5.01
N ASN A 13 14.84 22.23 -5.69
CA ASN A 13 13.61 23.01 -5.93
C ASN A 13 12.47 22.67 -4.94
N MET A 14 12.68 21.73 -4.01
CA MET A 14 11.68 21.40 -3.00
C MET A 14 11.57 22.50 -1.95
N ASP A 15 10.38 22.71 -1.43
CA ASP A 15 10.14 23.66 -0.33
C ASP A 15 11.11 23.39 0.83
N LYS A 16 11.82 24.43 1.27
CA LYS A 16 12.83 24.32 2.34
C LYS A 16 12.25 23.81 3.65
N LYS A 17 10.97 24.10 3.93
CA LYS A 17 10.28 23.58 5.14
C LYS A 17 10.06 22.08 5.03
N ILE A 18 9.71 21.60 3.85
CA ILE A 18 9.53 20.15 3.60
C ILE A 18 10.87 19.44 3.70
N LEU A 19 11.93 19.99 3.10
CA LEU A 19 13.29 19.43 3.22
C LEU A 19 13.75 19.32 4.67
N ALA A 20 13.54 20.36 5.48
CA ALA A 20 13.91 20.34 6.88
C ALA A 20 13.12 19.31 7.71
N ILE A 21 11.87 19.02 7.33
CA ILE A 21 11.06 17.96 7.96
C ILE A 21 11.57 16.59 7.53
N LEU A 22 11.87 16.42 6.25
CA LEU A 22 12.42 15.17 5.70
C LEU A 22 13.76 14.80 6.37
N GLU A 23 14.67 15.76 6.53
CA GLU A 23 15.93 15.56 7.25
C GLU A 23 15.72 15.11 8.70
N LYS A 24 14.76 15.69 9.41
CA LYS A 24 14.43 15.30 10.77
C LYS A 24 13.95 13.86 10.84
N GLU A 25 13.08 13.45 9.89
CA GLU A 25 12.58 12.07 9.84
C GLU A 25 13.69 11.09 9.44
N GLN A 26 14.56 11.43 8.51
CA GLN A 26 15.72 10.61 8.16
C GLN A 26 16.65 10.39 9.37
N ASN A 27 16.92 11.43 10.12
CA ASN A 27 17.73 11.34 11.33
C ASN A 27 17.03 10.49 12.38
N ARG A 28 15.71 10.67 12.59
CA ARG A 28 14.94 9.83 13.51
C ARG A 28 15.07 8.35 13.17
N GLN A 29 14.87 7.99 11.90
CA GLN A 29 14.98 6.60 11.45
C GLN A 29 16.40 6.04 11.56
N THR A 30 17.42 6.88 11.47
CA THR A 30 18.83 6.49 11.62
C THR A 30 19.22 6.30 13.09
N ASP A 31 18.71 7.16 13.98
CA ASP A 31 19.16 7.28 15.35
C ASP A 31 18.28 6.48 16.33
N THR A 32 17.15 5.93 15.86
CA THR A 32 16.20 5.19 16.71
C THR A 32 16.03 3.76 16.22
N VAL A 33 15.73 2.86 17.16
CA VAL A 33 15.35 1.48 16.84
C VAL A 33 13.82 1.40 16.73
N GLU A 34 13.34 0.99 15.58
CA GLU A 34 11.92 0.76 15.37
C GLU A 34 11.48 -0.59 15.95
N LEU A 35 10.56 -0.56 16.90
CA LEU A 35 10.05 -1.75 17.59
C LEU A 35 8.58 -2.07 17.26
N ILE A 36 7.97 -1.34 16.33
CA ILE A 36 6.62 -1.64 15.84
C ILE A 36 6.73 -2.77 14.83
N ALA A 37 6.26 -3.97 15.18
CA ALA A 37 6.44 -5.19 14.41
C ALA A 37 5.82 -5.15 13.00
N SER A 38 4.85 -4.27 12.76
CA SER A 38 4.20 -4.08 11.45
C SER A 38 4.89 -3.06 10.54
N GLU A 39 5.91 -2.34 11.02
CA GLU A 39 6.68 -1.43 10.19
C GLU A 39 7.81 -2.15 9.45
N ASN A 40 8.15 -1.64 8.27
CA ASN A 40 9.24 -2.13 7.44
C ASN A 40 9.90 -0.98 6.70
N PHE A 41 11.22 -0.96 6.66
CA PHE A 41 11.96 -0.02 5.85
C PHE A 41 11.84 -0.40 4.37
N ALA A 42 11.21 0.46 3.59
CA ALA A 42 11.11 0.28 2.14
C ALA A 42 12.49 0.37 1.48
N SER A 43 12.72 -0.44 0.44
CA SER A 43 13.93 -0.30 -0.38
C SER A 43 13.91 1.01 -1.18
N GLN A 44 15.09 1.45 -1.62
CA GLN A 44 15.19 2.68 -2.42
C GLN A 44 14.37 2.57 -3.73
N GLU A 45 14.39 1.39 -4.36
CA GLU A 45 13.66 1.12 -5.59
C GLU A 45 12.15 1.26 -5.41
N VAL A 46 11.60 0.84 -4.26
CA VAL A 46 10.17 1.01 -3.95
C VAL A 46 9.84 2.49 -3.79
N MET A 47 10.67 3.23 -3.05
CA MET A 47 10.47 4.68 -2.86
C MET A 47 10.56 5.44 -4.17
N ASP A 48 11.53 5.08 -5.04
CA ASP A 48 11.72 5.72 -6.35
C ASP A 48 10.53 5.44 -7.28
N LEU A 49 9.99 4.23 -7.28
CA LEU A 49 8.82 3.89 -8.07
C LEU A 49 7.54 4.59 -7.57
N CYS A 50 7.35 4.73 -6.27
CA CYS A 50 6.21 5.46 -5.70
C CYS A 50 6.21 6.94 -6.09
N GLY A 51 7.41 7.56 -6.25
CA GLY A 51 7.58 8.94 -6.69
C GLY A 51 7.81 9.10 -8.20
N SER A 52 7.64 8.06 -9.00
CA SER A 52 7.90 8.08 -10.44
C SER A 52 6.75 8.67 -11.26
N VAL A 53 6.95 8.74 -12.59
CA VAL A 53 5.93 9.21 -13.55
C VAL A 53 4.66 8.36 -13.56
N PHE A 54 4.67 7.14 -13.04
CA PHE A 54 3.48 6.33 -12.85
C PHE A 54 2.42 7.02 -11.98
N THR A 55 2.84 7.86 -11.05
CA THR A 55 1.96 8.68 -10.20
C THR A 55 1.04 9.61 -10.99
N ASN A 56 1.43 10.01 -12.21
CA ASN A 56 0.68 10.95 -13.05
C ASN A 56 -0.49 10.28 -13.79
N LYS A 57 -0.50 8.94 -13.90
CA LYS A 57 -1.45 8.27 -14.77
C LYS A 57 -2.70 7.79 -14.05
N TYR A 58 -3.81 8.27 -14.51
CA TYR A 58 -5.13 7.79 -14.09
C TYR A 58 -5.46 6.49 -14.83
N ALA A 59 -5.62 5.35 -14.08
CA ALA A 59 -5.69 3.99 -14.65
C ALA A 59 -6.81 3.13 -14.04
N GLU A 60 -8.02 3.71 -13.91
CA GLU A 60 -9.19 2.96 -13.46
C GLU A 60 -9.47 1.76 -14.36
N GLY A 61 -9.93 0.68 -13.75
CA GLY A 61 -10.18 -0.59 -14.41
C GLY A 61 -9.06 -1.60 -14.16
N TYR A 62 -8.95 -2.59 -15.01
CA TYR A 62 -7.96 -3.67 -14.93
C TYR A 62 -7.14 -3.75 -16.22
N PRO A 63 -6.00 -4.43 -16.27
CA PRO A 63 -5.24 -4.64 -17.48
C PRO A 63 -6.12 -5.11 -18.65
N GLY A 64 -6.00 -4.47 -19.79
CA GLY A 64 -6.81 -4.70 -20.97
C GLY A 64 -8.28 -4.25 -20.88
N LYS A 65 -8.71 -3.69 -19.75
CA LYS A 65 -10.10 -3.22 -19.51
C LYS A 65 -10.08 -1.88 -18.75
N ARG A 66 -9.37 -0.91 -19.26
CA ARG A 66 -9.29 0.45 -18.69
C ARG A 66 -10.41 1.34 -19.20
N TYR A 67 -10.79 2.31 -18.36
CA TYR A 67 -11.77 3.33 -18.76
C TYR A 67 -11.13 4.47 -19.57
N TYR A 68 -9.79 4.60 -19.52
CA TYR A 68 -9.04 5.69 -20.15
C TYR A 68 -7.95 5.16 -21.07
N ASN A 69 -7.62 5.93 -22.10
CA ASN A 69 -6.53 5.62 -23.01
C ASN A 69 -5.14 5.91 -22.38
N GLY A 70 -4.09 5.38 -23.01
CA GLY A 70 -2.70 5.58 -22.58
C GLY A 70 -2.31 4.80 -21.34
N CYS A 71 -2.97 3.66 -21.09
CA CYS A 71 -2.71 2.80 -19.96
C CYS A 71 -1.82 1.59 -20.29
N ASP A 72 -1.25 1.51 -21.50
CA ASP A 72 -0.49 0.34 -21.95
C ASP A 72 0.63 -0.04 -20.96
N HIS A 73 1.42 0.93 -20.53
CA HIS A 73 2.51 0.69 -19.55
C HIS A 73 1.99 0.49 -18.11
N MET A 74 0.80 0.99 -17.81
CA MET A 74 0.13 0.68 -16.53
C MET A 74 -0.34 -0.76 -16.50
N ASP A 75 -0.78 -1.29 -17.64
CA ASP A 75 -1.14 -2.69 -17.80
C ASP A 75 0.09 -3.59 -17.63
N GLU A 76 1.19 -3.25 -18.30
CA GLU A 76 2.44 -4.00 -18.21
C GLU A 76 2.96 -4.11 -16.77
N ILE A 77 2.98 -2.99 -16.01
CA ILE A 77 3.49 -3.01 -14.64
C ILE A 77 2.55 -3.73 -13.69
N GLU A 78 1.23 -3.61 -13.88
CA GLU A 78 0.24 -4.31 -13.06
C GLU A 78 0.27 -5.82 -13.33
N ASP A 79 0.34 -6.26 -14.58
CA ASP A 79 0.49 -7.66 -14.96
C ASP A 79 1.79 -8.26 -14.42
N LEU A 80 2.88 -7.52 -14.46
CA LEU A 80 4.14 -7.94 -13.86
C LEU A 80 4.01 -8.12 -12.34
N ALA A 81 3.35 -7.19 -11.65
CA ALA A 81 3.11 -7.27 -10.21
C ALA A 81 2.22 -8.47 -9.86
N ILE A 82 1.14 -8.70 -10.61
CA ILE A 82 0.26 -9.86 -10.47
C ILE A 82 1.05 -11.17 -10.65
N SER A 83 1.85 -11.26 -11.70
CA SER A 83 2.67 -12.43 -12.00
C SER A 83 3.65 -12.74 -10.86
N ARG A 84 4.35 -11.72 -10.36
CA ARG A 84 5.29 -11.85 -9.25
C ARG A 84 4.60 -12.24 -7.94
N ALA A 85 3.46 -11.63 -7.62
CA ALA A 85 2.67 -11.99 -6.45
C ALA A 85 2.20 -13.46 -6.52
N LYS A 86 1.70 -13.89 -7.67
CA LYS A 86 1.31 -15.30 -7.88
C LYS A 86 2.47 -16.26 -7.69
N SER A 87 3.64 -15.93 -8.22
CA SER A 87 4.85 -16.75 -8.05
C SER A 87 5.32 -16.79 -6.60
N LEU A 88 5.35 -15.65 -5.92
CA LEU A 88 5.82 -15.53 -4.54
C LEU A 88 4.95 -16.32 -3.55
N PHE A 89 3.64 -16.22 -3.70
CA PHE A 89 2.67 -16.85 -2.79
C PHE A 89 2.18 -18.24 -3.27
N GLY A 90 2.62 -18.72 -4.42
CA GLY A 90 2.16 -19.98 -5.00
C GLY A 90 0.65 -19.99 -5.27
N CYS A 91 0.04 -18.82 -5.52
CA CYS A 91 -1.40 -18.69 -5.67
C CYS A 91 -1.84 -18.64 -7.13
N LYS A 92 -3.08 -19.08 -7.39
CA LYS A 92 -3.66 -19.09 -8.73
C LYS A 92 -4.09 -17.70 -9.20
N TYR A 93 -4.55 -16.87 -8.27
CA TYR A 93 -5.07 -15.52 -8.54
C TYR A 93 -4.42 -14.52 -7.58
N ALA A 94 -4.22 -13.30 -8.05
CA ALA A 94 -3.77 -12.17 -7.24
C ALA A 94 -4.42 -10.88 -7.73
N ASN A 95 -4.74 -9.99 -6.82
CA ASN A 95 -5.14 -8.62 -7.09
C ASN A 95 -4.17 -7.70 -6.35
N VAL A 96 -3.51 -6.81 -7.07
CA VAL A 96 -2.45 -5.92 -6.56
C VAL A 96 -2.91 -4.47 -6.45
N GLN A 97 -4.19 -4.18 -6.70
CA GLN A 97 -4.71 -2.81 -6.69
C GLN A 97 -5.01 -2.23 -5.29
N PRO A 98 -5.29 -3.03 -4.23
CA PRO A 98 -5.56 -2.43 -2.93
C PRO A 98 -4.39 -1.55 -2.47
N HIS A 99 -4.71 -0.33 -2.02
CA HIS A 99 -3.70 0.64 -1.55
C HIS A 99 -3.21 0.37 -0.12
N SER A 100 -3.88 -0.53 0.59
CA SER A 100 -3.54 -0.90 1.98
C SER A 100 -4.12 -2.27 2.34
N GLY A 101 -3.60 -2.87 3.41
CA GLY A 101 -4.17 -4.11 3.97
C GLY A 101 -5.63 -3.94 4.40
N ALA A 102 -5.99 -2.80 4.99
CA ALA A 102 -7.38 -2.51 5.37
C ALA A 102 -8.30 -2.44 4.15
N ASN A 103 -7.86 -1.85 3.05
CA ASN A 103 -8.60 -1.84 1.79
C ASN A 103 -8.75 -3.24 1.19
N ALA A 104 -7.69 -4.05 1.21
CA ALA A 104 -7.73 -5.44 0.77
C ALA A 104 -8.73 -6.26 1.59
N ASN A 105 -8.70 -6.15 2.93
CA ASN A 105 -9.66 -6.83 3.81
C ASN A 105 -11.10 -6.40 3.53
N THR A 106 -11.34 -5.12 3.35
CA THR A 106 -12.68 -4.59 3.01
C THR A 106 -13.18 -5.17 1.69
N ALA A 107 -12.32 -5.25 0.67
CA ALA A 107 -12.66 -5.84 -0.61
C ALA A 107 -13.06 -7.33 -0.48
N VAL A 108 -12.31 -8.10 0.33
CA VAL A 108 -12.63 -9.50 0.60
C VAL A 108 -13.97 -9.63 1.33
N TYR A 109 -14.21 -8.84 2.36
CA TYR A 109 -15.48 -8.89 3.09
C TYR A 109 -16.66 -8.57 2.18
N GLN A 110 -16.57 -7.51 1.38
CA GLN A 110 -17.63 -7.15 0.44
C GLN A 110 -17.88 -8.19 -0.65
N ALA A 111 -16.86 -8.97 -1.01
CA ALA A 111 -17.02 -10.05 -1.98
C ALA A 111 -17.75 -11.27 -1.42
N PHE A 112 -17.57 -11.56 -0.12
CA PHE A 112 -18.04 -12.82 0.47
C PHE A 112 -19.13 -12.67 1.54
N LEU A 113 -19.29 -11.47 2.13
CA LEU A 113 -20.19 -11.22 3.25
C LEU A 113 -21.25 -10.18 2.88
N LYS A 114 -22.37 -10.24 3.60
CA LYS A 114 -23.43 -9.22 3.63
C LYS A 114 -23.36 -8.46 4.96
N PRO A 115 -23.85 -7.21 5.02
CA PRO A 115 -24.00 -6.51 6.28
C PRO A 115 -24.76 -7.37 7.32
N GLY A 116 -24.20 -7.49 8.51
CA GLY A 116 -24.73 -8.33 9.59
C GLY A 116 -24.24 -9.77 9.62
N ASP A 117 -23.47 -10.23 8.63
CA ASP A 117 -22.83 -11.54 8.70
C ASP A 117 -21.74 -11.56 9.79
N VAL A 118 -21.38 -12.77 10.22
CA VAL A 118 -20.38 -12.98 11.29
C VAL A 118 -18.98 -12.98 10.72
N LEU A 119 -18.12 -12.16 11.31
CA LEU A 119 -16.68 -12.09 11.03
C LEU A 119 -15.90 -12.55 12.26
N LEU A 120 -15.21 -13.67 12.16
CA LEU A 120 -14.31 -14.14 13.21
C LEU A 120 -12.92 -13.55 13.03
N GLY A 121 -12.53 -12.69 13.96
CA GLY A 121 -11.20 -12.07 14.02
C GLY A 121 -10.55 -12.28 15.37
N MET A 122 -9.22 -12.11 15.42
CA MET A 122 -8.48 -12.09 16.68
C MET A 122 -8.69 -10.74 17.37
N ASP A 123 -8.90 -10.77 18.68
CA ASP A 123 -8.99 -9.57 19.51
C ASP A 123 -7.69 -8.72 19.45
N LEU A 124 -7.83 -7.41 19.51
CA LEU A 124 -6.68 -6.48 19.49
C LEU A 124 -5.66 -6.75 20.59
N ALA A 125 -6.14 -7.05 21.81
CA ALA A 125 -5.29 -7.39 22.94
C ALA A 125 -4.48 -8.68 22.74
N SER A 126 -4.96 -9.55 21.83
CA SER A 126 -4.33 -10.82 21.46
C SER A 126 -3.54 -10.75 20.16
N GLY A 127 -3.31 -9.57 19.61
CA GLY A 127 -2.55 -9.36 18.38
C GLY A 127 -3.39 -9.25 17.10
N GLY A 128 -4.71 -9.07 17.21
CA GLY A 128 -5.59 -8.82 16.08
C GLY A 128 -5.37 -7.44 15.44
N HIS A 129 -5.89 -7.27 14.23
CA HIS A 129 -5.83 -6.02 13.51
C HIS A 129 -7.18 -5.28 13.57
N LEU A 130 -7.16 -3.94 13.54
CA LEU A 130 -8.36 -3.11 13.54
C LEU A 130 -9.37 -3.50 12.46
N SER A 131 -8.89 -3.83 11.26
CA SER A 131 -9.75 -4.21 10.13
C SER A 131 -10.33 -5.62 10.20
N HIS A 132 -10.11 -6.35 11.30
CA HIS A 132 -10.65 -7.69 11.53
C HIS A 132 -11.84 -7.68 12.50
N GLY A 133 -12.75 -6.72 12.37
CA GLY A 133 -13.98 -6.65 13.14
C GLY A 133 -13.92 -5.77 14.38
N SER A 134 -12.84 -5.01 14.60
CA SER A 134 -12.75 -4.10 15.76
C SER A 134 -13.90 -3.08 15.74
N PRO A 135 -14.59 -2.81 16.86
CA PRO A 135 -15.77 -1.95 16.92
C PRO A 135 -15.62 -0.54 16.33
N PRO A 136 -14.49 0.17 16.48
CA PRO A 136 -14.30 1.49 15.86
C PRO A 136 -14.04 1.41 14.35
N ASN A 137 -13.67 0.25 13.83
CA ASN A 137 -13.39 0.05 12.42
C ASN A 137 -14.68 -0.20 11.62
N ILE A 138 -14.63 0.07 10.30
CA ILE A 138 -15.77 -0.18 9.42
C ILE A 138 -16.21 -1.65 9.44
N SER A 139 -15.27 -2.58 9.58
CA SER A 139 -15.56 -4.01 9.66
C SER A 139 -16.41 -4.36 10.88
N GLY A 140 -16.11 -3.80 12.06
CA GLY A 140 -16.91 -3.99 13.27
C GLY A 140 -18.23 -3.20 13.31
N LYS A 141 -18.41 -2.23 12.40
CA LYS A 141 -19.68 -1.49 12.25
C LYS A 141 -20.65 -2.16 11.30
N ILE A 142 -20.16 -2.92 10.35
CA ILE A 142 -20.97 -3.57 9.30
C ILE A 142 -21.25 -5.03 9.63
N TYR A 143 -20.29 -5.72 10.23
CA TYR A 143 -20.35 -7.16 10.54
C TYR A 143 -20.41 -7.39 12.04
N HIS A 144 -20.94 -8.54 12.45
CA HIS A 144 -20.88 -9.01 13.84
C HIS A 144 -19.53 -9.73 14.04
N SER A 145 -18.70 -9.24 14.95
CA SER A 145 -17.38 -9.80 15.28
C SER A 145 -17.31 -10.24 16.72
#